data_04016b64263670fd2ac71d0225c9d5b4
#
_entry.id   04016b64263670fd2ac71d0225c9d5b4
#
_cell.length_a   1.000
_cell.length_b   1.000
_cell.length_c   1.000
_cell.angle_alpha   90.00
_cell.angle_beta   90.00
_cell.angle_gamma   90.00
#
_symmetry.space_group_name_H-M   'P 1'
#
loop_
_entity.id
_entity.type
_entity.pdbx_description
1 polymer ?
#
loop_
_entity_poly.entity_id
_entity_poly.type
_entity_poly.pdbx_seq_one_letter_code
_entity_poly.pdbx_strand_id
1 'polypeptide(L)' 'MLEYAKMAVLLAIDEFPDPENDWRKANKVAQKFEEKYGGYWCVSFIKDGDVRFIYNDIYMKLTYKDYKIKIGRQK' A
#
# COMPACT_ATOMS: atom_id res chain seq x y z
N MET A 1 -1.87 -13.30 -4.79
CA MET A 1 -1.88 -12.06 -3.96
C MET A 1 -0.94 -10.99 -4.48
N LEU A 2 0.27 -11.34 -4.88
CA LEU A 2 1.24 -10.35 -5.36
C LEU A 2 0.76 -9.62 -6.63
N GLU A 3 0.18 -10.32 -7.57
CA GLU A 3 -0.33 -9.70 -8.79
C GLU A 3 -1.47 -8.74 -8.49
N TYR A 4 -2.34 -9.12 -7.56
CA TYR A 4 -3.43 -8.24 -7.13
C TYR A 4 -2.88 -7.00 -6.45
N ALA A 5 -1.84 -7.14 -5.65
CA ALA A 5 -1.20 -6.01 -5.00
C ALA A 5 -0.62 -5.03 -6.02
N LYS A 6 0.06 -5.54 -7.04
CA LYS A 6 0.59 -4.69 -8.10
C LYS A 6 -0.51 -3.91 -8.82
N MET A 7 -1.61 -4.60 -9.13
CA MET A 7 -2.75 -3.95 -9.77
C MET A 7 -3.35 -2.86 -8.88
N ALA A 8 -3.55 -3.16 -7.61
CA ALA A 8 -4.13 -2.21 -6.67
C ALA A 8 -3.25 -0.98 -6.50
N VAL A 9 -1.94 -1.17 -6.41
CA VAL A 9 -0.97 -0.08 -6.30
C VAL A 9 -1.03 0.81 -7.54
N LEU A 10 -1.02 0.22 -8.73
CA LEU A 10 -1.08 0.98 -9.98
C LEU A 10 -2.39 1.77 -10.11
N LEU A 11 -3.50 1.17 -9.73
CA LEU A 11 -4.79 1.87 -9.72
C LEU A 11 -4.78 3.04 -8.75
N ALA A 12 -4.22 2.86 -7.57
CA ALA A 12 -4.16 3.91 -6.58
C ALA A 12 -3.29 5.08 -7.05
N ILE A 13 -2.16 4.80 -7.67
CA ILE A 13 -1.26 5.83 -8.20
C ILE A 13 -1.94 6.57 -9.34
N ASP A 14 -2.65 5.85 -10.21
CA ASP A 14 -3.35 6.45 -11.32
C ASP A 14 -4.47 7.38 -10.87
N GLU A 15 -5.20 6.99 -9.84
CA GLU A 15 -6.30 7.77 -9.30
C GLU A 15 -5.80 8.98 -8.49
N PHE A 16 -4.71 8.82 -7.76
CA PHE A 16 -4.14 9.87 -6.92
C PHE A 16 -2.67 10.08 -7.24
N PRO A 17 -2.33 10.73 -8.37
CA PRO A 17 -0.94 10.83 -8.81
C PRO A 17 -0.07 11.79 -8.00
N ASP A 18 -0.67 12.70 -7.24
CA ASP A 18 0.07 13.72 -6.51
C ASP A 18 0.78 13.14 -5.28
N PRO A 19 2.04 13.53 -5.01
CA PRO A 19 2.73 13.08 -3.80
C PRO A 19 2.01 13.44 -2.49
N GLU A 20 1.26 14.52 -2.50
CA GLU A 20 0.49 14.96 -1.33
C GLU A 20 -0.62 13.99 -0.96
N ASN A 21 -1.02 13.13 -1.90
CA ASN A 21 -2.09 12.17 -1.72
C ASN A 21 -1.60 10.75 -1.44
N ASP A 22 -0.38 10.61 -0.91
CA ASP A 22 0.16 9.28 -0.62
C ASP A 22 -0.70 8.52 0.38
N TRP A 23 -1.29 9.21 1.35
CA TRP A 23 -2.18 8.56 2.31
C TRP A 23 -3.47 8.05 1.63
N ARG A 24 -3.93 8.74 0.59
CA ARG A 24 -5.10 8.30 -0.18
C ARG A 24 -4.76 7.07 -1.02
N LYS A 25 -3.56 7.03 -1.58
CA LYS A 25 -3.07 5.85 -2.30
C LYS A 25 -3.06 4.64 -1.36
N ALA A 26 -2.51 4.82 -0.17
CA ALA A 26 -2.45 3.74 0.81
C ALA A 26 -3.84 3.27 1.21
N ASN A 27 -4.76 4.20 1.48
CA ASN A 27 -6.13 3.85 1.83
C ASN A 27 -6.84 3.10 0.71
N LYS A 28 -6.60 3.50 -0.54
CA LYS A 28 -7.20 2.82 -1.69
C LYS A 28 -6.74 1.37 -1.79
N VAL A 29 -5.45 1.14 -1.63
CA VAL A 29 -4.90 -0.22 -1.66
C VAL A 29 -5.45 -1.04 -0.50
N ALA A 30 -5.47 -0.47 0.70
CA ALA A 30 -6.01 -1.15 1.88
C ALA A 30 -7.48 -1.52 1.67
N GLN A 31 -8.27 -0.61 1.14
CA GLN A 31 -9.68 -0.87 0.85
C GLN A 31 -9.86 -2.02 -0.14
N LYS A 32 -9.04 -2.04 -1.19
CA LYS A 32 -9.08 -3.12 -2.17
C LYS A 32 -8.78 -4.47 -1.54
N PHE A 33 -7.80 -4.50 -0.65
CA PHE A 33 -7.45 -5.74 0.05
C PHE A 33 -8.54 -6.18 1.02
N GLU A 34 -9.16 -5.23 1.71
CA GLU A 34 -10.27 -5.54 2.62
C GLU A 34 -11.46 -6.13 1.86
N GLU A 35 -11.76 -5.57 0.70
CA GLU A 35 -12.85 -6.08 -0.15
C GLU A 35 -12.57 -7.48 -0.68
N LYS A 36 -11.31 -7.76 -1.02
CA LYS A 36 -10.98 -9.06 -1.63
C LYS A 36 -10.71 -10.15 -0.62
N TYR A 37 -9.98 -9.82 0.45
CA TYR A 37 -9.50 -10.83 1.40
C TYR A 37 -10.14 -10.73 2.77
N GLY A 38 -10.87 -9.65 3.04
CA GLY A 38 -11.44 -9.41 4.36
C GLY A 38 -10.39 -8.98 5.39
N GLY A 39 -10.86 -8.60 6.59
CA GLY A 39 -9.98 -8.17 7.67
C GLY A 39 -9.54 -6.73 7.52
N TYR A 40 -8.56 -6.35 8.33
CA TYR A 40 -7.99 -5.00 8.30
C TYR A 40 -6.60 -5.04 7.73
N TRP A 41 -6.33 -4.15 6.79
CA TRP A 41 -5.04 -4.08 6.11
C TRP A 41 -4.38 -2.73 6.34
N CYS A 42 -3.09 -2.76 6.59
CA CYS A 42 -2.27 -1.58 6.70
C CYS A 42 -1.38 -1.46 5.47
N VAL A 43 -1.43 -0.29 4.84
CA VAL A 43 -0.64 -0.03 3.64
C VAL A 43 0.10 1.27 3.83
N SER A 44 1.38 1.29 3.48
CA SER A 44 2.20 2.49 3.53
C SER A 44 2.93 2.69 2.22
N PHE A 45 2.84 3.90 1.70
CA PHE A 45 3.64 4.36 0.57
C PHE A 45 4.77 5.20 1.14
N ILE A 46 6.00 4.69 1.05
CA ILE A 46 7.16 5.31 1.66
C ILE A 46 8.10 5.74 0.55
N LYS A 47 8.44 7.02 0.53
CA LYS A 47 9.44 7.53 -0.40
C LYS A 47 10.83 7.17 0.10
N ASP A 48 11.76 7.10 -0.83
CA ASP A 48 13.14 6.79 -0.52
C ASP A 48 13.68 7.79 0.52
N GLY A 49 14.27 7.25 1.57
CA GLY A 49 14.80 8.06 2.66
C GLY A 49 13.88 8.25 3.85
N ASP A 50 12.58 8.00 3.69
CA ASP A 50 11.64 8.06 4.80
C ASP A 50 11.74 6.80 5.64
N VAL A 51 11.63 6.97 6.95
CA VAL A 51 11.60 5.86 7.89
C VAL A 51 10.24 5.84 8.58
N ARG A 52 9.51 4.75 8.40
CA ARG A 52 8.23 4.56 9.05
C ARG A 52 8.16 3.17 9.65
N PHE A 53 7.59 3.10 10.84
CA PHE A 53 7.40 1.83 11.53
C PHE A 53 6.01 1.30 11.27
N ILE A 54 5.95 0.02 10.89
CA ILE A 54 4.70 -0.70 10.76
C ILE A 54 4.75 -1.81 11.78
N TYR A 55 3.83 -1.77 12.74
CA TYR A 55 3.80 -2.70 13.87
C TYR A 55 3.08 -4.01 13.57
N ASN A 56 2.70 -4.21 12.33
CA ASN A 56 1.96 -5.40 11.91
C ASN A 56 2.88 -6.36 11.18
N ASP A 57 2.50 -7.62 11.15
CA ASP A 57 3.21 -8.58 10.32
C ASP A 57 3.14 -8.12 8.87
N ILE A 58 4.30 -7.95 8.26
CA ILE A 58 4.35 -7.49 6.87
C ILE A 58 4.19 -8.69 5.96
N TYR A 59 3.11 -8.69 5.16
CA TYR A 59 2.86 -9.75 4.20
C TYR A 59 3.66 -9.58 2.94
N MET A 60 3.87 -8.34 2.50
CA MET A 60 4.63 -8.11 1.29
C MET A 60 5.18 -6.71 1.22
N LYS A 61 6.24 -6.57 0.45
CA LYS A 61 6.85 -5.30 0.10
C LYS A 61 6.91 -5.20 -1.41
N LEU A 62 6.57 -4.04 -1.92
CA LEU A 62 6.64 -3.74 -3.34
C LEU A 62 7.47 -2.50 -3.54
N THR A 63 8.15 -2.43 -4.67
CA THR A 63 8.88 -1.24 -5.08
C THR A 63 8.34 -0.79 -6.41
N TYR A 64 7.98 0.48 -6.51
CA TYR A 64 7.51 1.07 -7.74
C TYR A 64 8.02 2.50 -7.84
N LYS A 65 8.87 2.76 -8.85
CA LYS A 65 9.55 4.05 -8.99
C LYS A 65 10.27 4.40 -7.69
N ASP A 66 9.93 5.55 -7.09
CA ASP A 66 10.57 6.04 -5.87
C ASP A 66 9.90 5.52 -4.60
N TYR A 67 8.84 4.74 -4.73
CA TYR A 67 8.06 4.28 -3.60
C TYR A 67 8.44 2.88 -3.18
N LYS A 68 8.53 2.70 -1.88
CA LYS A 68 8.50 1.38 -1.25
C LYS A 68 7.13 1.23 -0.62
N ILE A 69 6.38 0.25 -1.07
CA ILE A 69 5.03 0.02 -0.60
C ILE A 69 5.02 -1.20 0.31
N LYS A 70 4.54 -1.03 1.52
CA LYS A 70 4.42 -2.12 2.48
C LYS A 70 2.95 -2.40 2.71
N ILE A 71 2.58 -3.66 2.57
CA ILE A 71 1.21 -4.13 2.76
C ILE A 71 1.22 -5.20 3.83
N GLY A 72 0.52 -4.94 4.92
CA GLY A 72 0.44 -5.86 6.04
C GLY A 72 -0.98 -6.03 6.50
N ARG A 73 -1.26 -7.20 7.06
CA ARG A 73 -2.56 -7.47 7.65
C ARG A 73 -2.51 -7.18 9.14
N GLN A 74 -3.47 -6.40 9.60
CA GLN A 74 -3.61 -6.10 11.00
C GLN A 74 -4.39 -7.23 11.69
N LYS A 75 -3.85 -7.67 12.81
CA LYS A 75 -4.53 -8.71 13.58
C LYS A 75 -5.68 -8.12 14.39
#